data_1d2e95a6384215e9c37d8a115c54827d
#
_entry.id   1d2e95a6384215e9c37d8a115c54827d
#
_cell.length_a   1.000
_cell.length_b   1.000
_cell.length_c   1.000
_cell.angle_alpha   90.00
_cell.angle_beta   90.00
_cell.angle_gamma   90.00
#
_symmetry.space_group_name_H-M   'P 1'
#
loop_
_entity.id
_entity.type
_entity.pdbx_description
1 polymer ?
#
loop_
_entity_poly.entity_id
_entity_poly.type
_entity_poly.pdbx_seq_one_letter_code
_entity_poly.pdbx_strand_id
1 'polypeptide(L)'
;MQPHPLMQAPLISPTQIVIEDWIDYNGHLNMAFYNVIFDRAVDHFYDLLGVGSVYARSGAGSCFTMEVHVHYLNEVSRGDELELHLQLIDFDKKRLHFFQQMFHKTQGYLAATSE
;
A
#
# COMPACT_ATOMS: atom_id res chain seq x y z
N MET A 1 -26.28 6.80 12.74
CA MET A 1 -24.84 7.02 13.05
C MET A 1 -24.04 6.82 11.78
N GLN A 2 -23.22 7.79 11.45
CA GLN A 2 -22.38 7.66 10.27
C GLN A 2 -21.12 6.86 10.64
N PRO A 3 -20.64 5.98 9.75
CA PRO A 3 -19.40 5.26 10.01
C PRO A 3 -18.22 6.22 10.06
N HIS A 4 -17.24 5.90 10.89
CA HIS A 4 -15.98 6.65 10.93
C HIS A 4 -15.30 6.56 9.55
N PRO A 5 -14.65 7.63 9.04
CA PRO A 5 -14.00 7.60 7.73
C PRO A 5 -13.00 6.45 7.55
N LEU A 6 -12.32 6.03 8.61
CA LEU A 6 -11.40 4.89 8.58
C LEU A 6 -12.09 3.54 8.40
N MET A 7 -13.40 3.47 8.62
CA MET A 7 -14.19 2.24 8.46
C MET A 7 -14.78 2.12 7.06
N GLN A 8 -14.64 3.12 6.23
CA GLN A 8 -15.09 3.08 4.84
C GLN A 8 -14.02 2.38 3.98
N ALA A 9 -14.42 1.32 3.32
CA ALA A 9 -13.53 0.58 2.43
C ALA A 9 -13.92 0.82 0.97
N PRO A 10 -12.92 0.82 0.06
CA PRO A 10 -11.50 0.78 0.37
C PRO A 10 -10.97 2.15 0.82
N LEU A 11 -9.89 2.14 1.58
CA LEU A 11 -9.11 3.34 1.80
C LEU A 11 -8.25 3.58 0.57
N ILE A 12 -8.16 4.85 0.16
CA ILE A 12 -7.38 5.23 -1.03
C ILE A 12 -6.18 6.03 -0.54
N SER A 13 -4.98 5.56 -0.90
CA SER A 13 -3.74 6.26 -0.54
C SER A 13 -3.51 7.48 -1.43
N PRO A 14 -2.66 8.42 -0.99
CA PRO A 14 -2.15 9.45 -1.89
C PRO A 14 -1.50 8.84 -3.12
N THR A 15 -1.62 9.53 -4.26
CA THR A 15 -0.99 9.08 -5.51
C THR A 15 0.52 9.00 -5.37
N GLN A 16 1.09 7.92 -5.88
CA GLN A 16 2.54 7.74 -5.97
C GLN A 16 2.95 7.73 -7.44
N ILE A 17 4.13 8.27 -7.72
CA ILE A 17 4.66 8.35 -9.08
C ILE A 17 5.87 7.44 -9.18
N VAL A 18 5.94 6.63 -10.24
CA VAL A 18 7.07 5.75 -10.50
C VAL A 18 8.27 6.58 -10.91
N ILE A 19 9.36 6.49 -10.15
CA ILE A 19 10.59 7.25 -10.39
C ILE A 19 11.61 6.40 -11.17
N GLU A 20 12.54 7.10 -11.84
CA GLU A 20 13.58 6.47 -12.67
C GLU A 20 14.41 5.44 -11.90
N ASP A 21 14.76 5.73 -10.65
CA ASP A 21 15.60 4.84 -9.84
C ASP A 21 15.00 3.47 -9.60
N TRP A 22 13.70 3.32 -9.82
CA TRP A 22 12.97 2.06 -9.61
C TRP A 22 12.85 1.23 -10.87
N ILE A 23 13.32 1.76 -12.02
CA ILE A 23 13.20 1.10 -13.32
C ILE A 23 14.38 0.17 -13.54
N ASP A 24 14.10 -1.06 -13.95
CA ASP A 24 15.14 -2.02 -14.26
C ASP A 24 15.58 -1.94 -15.73
N TYR A 25 16.53 -2.81 -16.11
CA TYR A 25 17.07 -2.81 -17.46
C TYR A 25 16.06 -3.17 -18.55
N ASN A 26 14.89 -3.71 -18.18
CA ASN A 26 13.80 -3.97 -19.12
C ASN A 26 12.91 -2.75 -19.38
N GLY A 27 13.16 -1.65 -18.68
CA GLY A 27 12.37 -0.43 -18.82
C GLY A 27 11.08 -0.42 -18.01
N HIS A 28 10.91 -1.34 -17.08
CA HIS A 28 9.72 -1.45 -16.25
C HIS A 28 10.05 -1.32 -14.77
N LEU A 29 9.03 -1.03 -13.98
CA LEU A 29 9.17 -1.02 -12.52
C LEU A 29 9.68 -2.39 -12.05
N ASN A 30 10.82 -2.38 -11.36
CA ASN A 30 11.39 -3.61 -10.80
C ASN A 30 10.47 -4.17 -9.71
N MET A 31 10.36 -5.49 -9.63
CA MET A 31 9.46 -6.17 -8.69
C MET A 31 9.65 -5.74 -7.24
N ALA A 32 10.87 -5.45 -6.82
CA ALA A 32 11.14 -5.03 -5.44
C ALA A 32 10.46 -3.70 -5.13
N PHE A 33 10.34 -2.81 -6.08
CA PHE A 33 9.78 -1.48 -5.87
C PHE A 33 8.26 -1.45 -5.88
N TYR A 34 7.59 -2.47 -6.44
CA TYR A 34 6.16 -2.67 -6.16
C TYR A 34 5.92 -2.75 -4.65
N ASN A 35 6.80 -3.47 -3.95
CA ASN A 35 6.68 -3.63 -2.50
C ASN A 35 6.97 -2.34 -1.75
N VAL A 36 7.87 -1.51 -2.24
CA VAL A 36 8.12 -0.17 -1.68
C VAL A 36 6.86 0.69 -1.78
N ILE A 37 6.20 0.65 -2.92
CA ILE A 37 4.97 1.41 -3.16
C ILE A 37 3.85 0.92 -2.24
N PHE A 38 3.66 -0.39 -2.11
CA PHE A 38 2.70 -0.96 -1.18
C PHE A 38 3.01 -0.56 0.26
N ASP A 39 4.27 -0.61 0.66
CA ASP A 39 4.69 -0.26 2.02
C ASP A 39 4.41 1.21 2.35
N ARG A 40 4.65 2.12 1.41
CA ARG A 40 4.32 3.54 1.58
C ARG A 40 2.82 3.76 1.77
N ALA A 41 1.99 3.02 1.05
CA ALA A 41 0.54 3.08 1.24
C ALA A 41 0.13 2.55 2.62
N VAL A 42 0.77 1.48 3.09
CA VAL A 42 0.54 0.93 4.43
C VAL A 42 0.93 1.92 5.52
N ASP A 43 2.03 2.65 5.35
CA ASP A 43 2.44 3.69 6.28
C ASP A 43 1.36 4.76 6.44
N HIS A 44 0.75 5.18 5.34
CA HIS A 44 -0.36 6.11 5.38
C HIS A 44 -1.54 5.54 6.18
N PHE A 45 -1.87 4.27 5.94
CA PHE A 45 -2.93 3.56 6.66
C PHE A 45 -2.63 3.47 8.16
N TYR A 46 -1.40 3.11 8.52
CA TYR A 46 -0.99 3.04 9.92
C TYR A 46 -1.06 4.38 10.61
N ASP A 47 -0.69 5.46 9.93
CA ASP A 47 -0.81 6.82 10.49
C ASP A 47 -2.27 7.16 10.77
N LEU A 48 -3.18 6.81 9.87
CA LEU A 48 -4.62 7.02 10.08
C LEU A 48 -5.15 6.23 11.28
N LEU A 49 -4.62 5.05 11.53
CA LEU A 49 -5.00 4.21 12.67
C LEU A 49 -4.32 4.61 13.98
N GLY A 50 -3.34 5.53 13.94
CA GLY A 50 -2.59 5.95 15.12
C GLY A 50 -1.53 4.95 15.57
N VAL A 51 -1.12 4.01 14.71
CA VAL A 51 -0.10 3.00 15.01
C VAL A 51 1.14 3.13 14.12
N GLY A 52 1.29 4.26 13.45
CA GLY A 52 2.40 4.53 12.54
C GLY A 52 3.65 5.03 13.25
N SER A 53 4.39 5.92 12.58
CA SER A 53 5.71 6.37 13.03
C SER A 53 5.69 7.09 14.38
N VAL A 54 4.66 7.89 14.65
CA VAL A 54 4.53 8.60 15.94
C VAL A 54 4.36 7.60 17.08
N TYR A 55 3.49 6.60 16.87
CA TYR A 55 3.26 5.55 17.86
C TYR A 55 4.54 4.76 18.14
N ALA A 56 5.27 4.39 17.08
CA ALA A 56 6.54 3.65 17.22
C ALA A 56 7.60 4.47 17.99
N ARG A 57 7.72 5.77 17.68
CA ARG A 57 8.68 6.65 18.37
C ARG A 57 8.33 6.87 19.84
N SER A 58 7.07 6.77 20.20
CA SER A 58 6.65 6.91 21.60
C SER A 58 7.08 5.74 22.47
N GLY A 59 7.51 4.62 21.86
CA GLY A 59 7.86 3.41 22.57
C GLY A 59 6.66 2.56 22.98
N ALA A 60 5.44 2.96 22.60
CA ALA A 60 4.21 2.22 22.95
C ALA A 60 4.08 0.92 22.17
N GLY A 61 4.70 0.83 20.97
CA GLY A 61 4.66 -0.36 20.15
C GLY A 61 4.93 -0.05 18.68
N SER A 62 4.85 -1.07 17.85
CA SER A 62 5.01 -0.93 16.41
C SER A 62 4.33 -2.10 15.69
N CYS A 63 4.18 -1.96 14.37
CA CYS A 63 3.70 -3.03 13.51
C CYS A 63 4.87 -3.73 12.82
N PHE A 64 4.78 -5.03 12.70
CA PHE A 64 5.80 -5.86 12.05
C PHE A 64 5.10 -6.77 11.04
N THR A 65 5.59 -6.76 9.79
CA THR A 65 5.04 -7.61 8.74
C THR A 65 5.46 -9.06 8.97
N MET A 66 4.48 -9.94 9.08
CA MET A 66 4.73 -11.37 9.30
C MET A 66 4.65 -12.17 8.02
N GLU A 67 3.80 -11.78 7.10
CA GLU A 67 3.56 -12.54 5.87
C GLU A 67 3.00 -11.60 4.81
N VAL A 68 3.40 -11.81 3.57
CA VAL A 68 2.88 -11.05 2.44
C VAL A 68 2.81 -11.94 1.20
N HIS A 69 1.70 -11.79 0.45
CA HIS A 69 1.50 -12.41 -0.85
C HIS A 69 1.28 -11.32 -1.89
N VAL A 70 2.15 -11.27 -2.90
CA VAL A 70 2.09 -10.26 -3.96
C VAL A 70 1.86 -10.92 -5.30
N HIS A 71 0.89 -10.41 -6.05
CA HIS A 71 0.66 -10.81 -7.43
C HIS A 71 1.00 -9.64 -8.35
N TYR A 72 1.89 -9.87 -9.30
CA TYR A 72 2.31 -8.88 -10.30
C TYR A 72 1.52 -9.16 -11.58
N LEU A 73 0.59 -8.29 -11.92
CA LEU A 73 -0.38 -8.54 -12.98
C LEU A 73 -0.09 -7.78 -14.27
N ASN A 74 0.38 -6.55 -14.16
CA ASN A 74 0.68 -5.69 -15.30
C ASN A 74 1.88 -4.82 -15.01
N GLU A 75 2.63 -4.49 -16.05
CA GLU A 75 3.79 -3.63 -15.96
C GLU A 75 3.39 -2.17 -15.80
N VAL A 76 4.21 -1.41 -15.10
CA VAL A 76 4.13 0.03 -15.03
C VAL A 76 5.48 0.63 -15.35
N SER A 77 5.50 1.88 -15.81
CA SER A 77 6.68 2.55 -16.33
C SER A 77 6.98 3.84 -15.57
N ARG A 78 8.17 4.39 -15.80
CA ARG A 78 8.55 5.69 -15.23
C ARG A 78 7.49 6.74 -15.52
N GLY A 79 7.15 7.51 -14.52
CA GLY A 79 6.19 8.60 -14.64
C GLY A 79 4.74 8.18 -14.48
N ASP A 80 4.47 6.88 -14.44
CA ASP A 80 3.10 6.41 -14.20
C ASP A 80 2.65 6.80 -12.80
N GLU A 81 1.41 7.24 -12.70
CA GLU A 81 0.77 7.54 -11.43
C GLU A 81 0.01 6.33 -10.94
N LEU A 82 0.23 5.97 -9.68
CA LEU A 82 -0.37 4.80 -9.06
C LEU A 82 -1.24 5.20 -7.88
N GLU A 83 -2.38 4.54 -7.77
CA GLU A 83 -3.32 4.72 -6.67
C GLU A 83 -3.53 3.38 -5.99
N LEU A 84 -3.30 3.33 -4.68
CA LEU A 84 -3.43 2.11 -3.90
C LEU A 84 -4.76 2.14 -3.15
N HIS A 85 -5.51 1.05 -3.28
CA HIS A 85 -6.75 0.83 -2.54
C HIS A 85 -6.48 -0.24 -1.49
N LEU A 86 -6.79 0.06 -0.26
CA LEU A 86 -6.53 -0.82 0.88
C LEU A 86 -7.83 -1.16 1.60
N GLN A 87 -8.02 -2.44 1.86
CA GLN A 87 -9.17 -2.94 2.60
C GLN A 87 -8.70 -3.81 3.76
N LEU A 88 -9.17 -3.50 4.96
CA LEU A 88 -8.95 -4.35 6.12
C LEU A 88 -9.88 -5.56 6.00
N ILE A 89 -9.27 -6.75 5.99
CA ILE A 89 -10.00 -8.01 5.85
C ILE A 89 -10.41 -8.54 7.23
N ASP A 90 -9.47 -8.53 8.18
CA ASP A 90 -9.69 -9.06 9.52
C ASP A 90 -8.69 -8.45 10.49
N PHE A 91 -8.96 -8.52 11.77
CA PHE A 91 -8.05 -8.05 12.80
C PHE A 91 -8.37 -8.72 14.15
N ASP A 92 -7.36 -8.75 14.99
CA ASP A 92 -7.51 -9.13 16.40
C ASP A 92 -6.72 -8.14 17.27
N LYS A 93 -6.50 -8.48 18.54
CA LYS A 93 -5.80 -7.61 19.49
C LYS A 93 -4.35 -7.31 19.09
N LYS A 94 -3.75 -8.15 18.23
CA LYS A 94 -2.32 -8.08 17.90
C LYS A 94 -2.03 -8.05 16.42
N ARG A 95 -3.00 -8.39 15.55
CA ARG A 95 -2.76 -8.61 14.14
C ARG A 95 -3.74 -7.86 13.26
N LEU A 96 -3.25 -7.41 12.13
CA LEU A 96 -4.05 -6.83 11.04
C LEU A 96 -3.84 -7.69 9.80
N HIS A 97 -4.94 -8.01 9.11
CA HIS A 97 -4.93 -8.68 7.82
C HIS A 97 -5.61 -7.77 6.82
N PHE A 98 -4.88 -7.32 5.81
CA PHE A 98 -5.42 -6.39 4.82
C PHE A 98 -5.05 -6.80 3.41
N PHE A 99 -5.78 -6.24 2.46
CA PHE A 99 -5.61 -6.47 1.03
C PHE A 99 -5.43 -5.13 0.33
N GLN A 100 -4.43 -5.04 -0.54
CA GLN A 100 -4.18 -3.85 -1.33
C GLN A 100 -4.25 -4.15 -2.81
N GLN A 101 -4.78 -3.18 -3.57
CA GLN A 101 -4.79 -3.19 -5.02
C GLN A 101 -4.07 -1.95 -5.52
N MET A 102 -3.14 -2.16 -6.47
CA MET A 102 -2.39 -1.08 -7.10
C MET A 102 -2.97 -0.82 -8.49
N PHE A 103 -3.54 0.36 -8.68
CA PHE A 103 -4.13 0.75 -9.95
C PHE A 103 -3.26 1.78 -10.68
N HIS A 104 -3.16 1.62 -11.99
CA HIS A 104 -2.66 2.68 -12.86
C HIS A 104 -3.73 3.76 -12.90
N LYS A 105 -3.42 4.93 -12.35
CA LYS A 105 -4.43 5.96 -12.10
C LYS A 105 -5.08 6.48 -13.38
N THR A 106 -4.31 6.71 -14.41
CA THR A 106 -4.79 7.28 -15.68
C THR A 106 -5.54 6.26 -16.51
N GLN A 107 -5.00 5.05 -16.66
CA GLN A 107 -5.58 4.01 -17.53
C GLN A 107 -6.52 3.06 -16.79
N GLY A 108 -6.51 3.08 -15.47
CA GLY A 108 -7.46 2.34 -14.64
C GLY A 108 -7.23 0.85 -14.51
N TYR A 109 -6.14 0.30 -15.06
CA TYR A 109 -5.90 -1.14 -14.94
C TYR A 109 -5.26 -1.50 -13.59
N LEU A 110 -5.49 -2.74 -13.17
CA LEU A 110 -4.90 -3.30 -11.96
C LEU A 110 -3.47 -3.78 -12.27
N ALA A 111 -2.49 -3.19 -11.61
CA ALA A 111 -1.07 -3.53 -11.84
C ALA A 111 -0.58 -4.65 -10.93
N ALA A 112 -1.02 -4.66 -9.68
CA ALA A 112 -0.59 -5.65 -8.69
C ALA A 112 -1.55 -5.69 -7.52
N THR A 113 -1.47 -6.79 -6.75
CA THR A 113 -2.15 -6.93 -5.47
C THR A 113 -1.18 -7.36 -4.40
N SER A 114 -1.46 -7.00 -3.15
CA SER A 114 -0.69 -7.43 -1.98
C SER A 114 -1.65 -7.79 -0.84
N GLU A 115 -1.42 -8.94 -0.26
CA GLU A 115 -2.21 -9.41 0.88
C GLU A 115 -1.30 -9.76 2.03
#